data_593e835627518e8c05bf29b63ab8a0a1
#
_entry.id   593e835627518e8c05bf29b63ab8a0a1
#
_cell.length_a   1.000
_cell.length_b   1.000
_cell.length_c   1.000
_cell.angle_alpha   90.00
_cell.angle_beta   90.00
_cell.angle_gamma   90.00
#
_symmetry.space_group_name_H-M   'P 1'
#
loop_
_entity.id
_entity.type
_entity.pdbx_description
1 polymer ?
#
loop_
_entity_poly.entity_id
_entity_poly.type
_entity_poly.pdbx_seq_one_letter_code
_entity_poly.pdbx_strand_id
1 'polypeptide(L)'
;MIRLAACQYAIELHETWEAYADHLQGLCAEAVEAGARLLLLPEYAGLVLSGQLSAEQRGDLKASIVGIQPLIEPWKALCESLARRWGIYLQPGSIPVLDRDGRYRNRAWLFGPKGVLGYQDKLMMTRFEREQWDIAAGQGLQVFDTELGRLGILICYDNEFPMLARRLAEGGADLILAPSCTDTEAGYHRVRIGAQARALENQIAVLQSPTVGLAPWSPALDENIGRAGLFVPPDHGMPGDGVVALSEESSPATSQWLVCEVDLEEVRRVRREGQVFTRRDWPEQFERIV
;
A
#
# COMPACT_ATOMS: atom_id res chain seq x y z
N MET A 1 6.90 -15.05 -13.99
CA MET A 1 5.57 -14.46 -13.69
C MET A 1 5.23 -14.64 -12.22
N ILE A 2 4.80 -13.59 -11.53
CA ILE A 2 4.39 -13.58 -10.13
C ILE A 2 2.93 -13.11 -10.10
N ARG A 3 2.04 -13.88 -9.46
CA ARG A 3 0.65 -13.49 -9.27
C ARG A 3 0.51 -12.67 -8.00
N LEU A 4 -0.04 -11.46 -8.15
CA LEU A 4 -0.23 -10.44 -7.12
C LEU A 4 -1.73 -10.18 -6.95
N ALA A 5 -2.14 -9.74 -5.77
CA ALA A 5 -3.49 -9.26 -5.52
C ALA A 5 -3.44 -7.91 -4.82
N ALA A 6 -4.12 -6.92 -5.38
CA ALA A 6 -4.34 -5.61 -4.76
C ALA A 6 -5.83 -5.46 -4.42
N CYS A 7 -6.13 -5.16 -3.17
CA CYS A 7 -7.50 -5.01 -2.70
C CYS A 7 -8.03 -3.60 -2.99
N GLN A 8 -9.22 -3.50 -3.58
CA GLN A 8 -10.12 -2.37 -3.35
C GLN A 8 -10.89 -2.70 -2.08
N TYR A 9 -10.47 -2.12 -0.97
CA TYR A 9 -10.95 -2.50 0.34
C TYR A 9 -12.10 -1.60 0.79
N ALA A 10 -13.31 -2.16 0.84
CA ALA A 10 -14.47 -1.48 1.39
C ALA A 10 -14.33 -1.35 2.91
N ILE A 11 -14.54 -0.14 3.43
CA ILE A 11 -14.42 0.14 4.85
C ILE A 11 -15.71 -0.29 5.56
N GLU A 12 -15.68 -1.49 6.14
CA GLU A 12 -16.83 -2.08 6.84
C GLU A 12 -16.68 -1.96 8.36
N LEU A 13 -17.83 -1.83 9.07
CA LEU A 13 -17.86 -1.77 10.52
C LEU A 13 -17.81 -3.18 11.13
N HIS A 14 -16.75 -3.49 11.84
CA HIS A 14 -16.60 -4.72 12.60
C HIS A 14 -16.60 -4.40 14.09
N GLU A 15 -17.69 -4.70 14.80
CA GLU A 15 -17.86 -4.34 16.20
C GLU A 15 -17.18 -5.32 17.17
N THR A 16 -16.67 -6.46 16.66
CA THR A 16 -15.93 -7.44 17.46
C THR A 16 -14.64 -7.86 16.79
N TRP A 17 -13.68 -8.32 17.58
CA TRP A 17 -12.42 -8.86 17.09
C TRP A 17 -12.64 -10.08 16.18
N GLU A 18 -13.54 -10.97 16.57
CA GLU A 18 -13.85 -12.19 15.84
C GLU A 18 -14.39 -11.87 14.45
N ALA A 19 -15.36 -10.95 14.36
CA ALA A 19 -15.93 -10.52 13.07
C ALA A 19 -14.86 -9.92 12.14
N TYR A 20 -13.95 -9.10 12.68
CA TYR A 20 -12.84 -8.55 11.92
C TYR A 20 -11.85 -9.64 11.46
N ALA A 21 -11.47 -10.55 12.38
CA ALA A 21 -10.51 -11.61 12.09
C ALA A 21 -11.04 -12.58 11.03
N ASP A 22 -12.32 -12.95 11.12
CA ASP A 22 -12.99 -13.81 10.12
C ASP A 22 -13.08 -13.11 8.76
N HIS A 23 -13.43 -11.83 8.74
CA HIS A 23 -13.46 -11.02 7.51
C HIS A 23 -12.07 -10.97 6.84
N LEU A 24 -11.02 -10.59 7.59
CA LEU A 24 -9.66 -10.53 7.03
C LEU A 24 -9.18 -11.89 6.54
N GLN A 25 -9.46 -12.96 7.31
CA GLN A 25 -9.11 -14.32 6.90
C GLN A 25 -9.83 -14.73 5.61
N GLY A 26 -11.14 -14.49 5.51
CA GLY A 26 -11.94 -14.78 4.33
C GLY A 26 -11.43 -14.04 3.10
N LEU A 27 -11.20 -12.72 3.25
CA LEU A 27 -10.67 -11.87 2.20
C LEU A 27 -9.30 -12.36 1.69
N CYS A 28 -8.38 -12.71 2.60
CA CYS A 28 -7.08 -13.26 2.20
C CYS A 28 -7.22 -14.64 1.53
N ALA A 29 -8.16 -15.49 2.00
CA ALA A 29 -8.38 -16.81 1.41
C ALA A 29 -8.79 -16.71 -0.06
N GLU A 30 -9.69 -15.79 -0.41
CA GLU A 30 -10.11 -15.53 -1.80
C GLU A 30 -8.92 -15.24 -2.73
N ALA A 31 -8.02 -14.36 -2.32
CA ALA A 31 -6.83 -14.02 -3.11
C ALA A 31 -5.86 -15.21 -3.23
N VAL A 32 -5.71 -15.99 -2.16
CA VAL A 32 -4.87 -17.20 -2.15
C VAL A 32 -5.46 -18.28 -3.05
N GLU A 33 -6.76 -18.49 -3.02
CA GLU A 33 -7.46 -19.42 -3.93
C GLU A 33 -7.32 -19.02 -5.39
N ALA A 34 -7.27 -17.70 -5.68
CA ALA A 34 -6.93 -17.17 -7.00
C ALA A 34 -5.44 -17.32 -7.36
N GLY A 35 -4.63 -17.89 -6.46
CA GLY A 35 -3.21 -18.18 -6.67
C GLY A 35 -2.25 -17.01 -6.41
N ALA A 36 -2.69 -15.95 -5.75
CA ALA A 36 -1.84 -14.81 -5.42
C ALA A 36 -0.78 -15.19 -4.37
N ARG A 37 0.46 -14.74 -4.58
CA ARG A 37 1.59 -14.96 -3.67
C ARG A 37 1.96 -13.71 -2.87
N LEU A 38 1.48 -12.55 -3.29
CA LEU A 38 1.60 -11.29 -2.57
C LEU A 38 0.24 -10.61 -2.57
N LEU A 39 -0.24 -10.27 -1.37
CA LEU A 39 -1.48 -9.57 -1.11
C LEU A 39 -1.17 -8.17 -0.58
N LEU A 40 -1.82 -7.17 -1.15
CA LEU A 40 -1.70 -5.77 -0.77
C LEU A 40 -3.07 -5.23 -0.37
N LEU A 41 -3.22 -4.81 0.89
CA LEU A 41 -4.34 -4.02 1.39
C LEU A 41 -3.95 -2.54 1.48
N PRO A 42 -4.92 -1.61 1.53
CA PRO A 42 -4.66 -0.19 1.39
C PRO A 42 -4.17 0.49 2.69
N GLU A 43 -3.81 1.76 2.54
CA GLU A 43 -3.56 2.66 3.66
C GLU A 43 -4.76 2.69 4.62
N TYR A 44 -4.48 2.71 5.91
CA TYR A 44 -5.47 2.73 7.00
C TYR A 44 -6.46 1.54 7.04
N ALA A 45 -6.24 0.48 6.28
CA ALA A 45 -7.06 -0.73 6.42
C ALA A 45 -7.08 -1.28 7.85
N GLY A 46 -6.00 -1.12 8.61
CA GLY A 46 -5.96 -1.48 10.03
C GLY A 46 -6.81 -0.57 10.95
N LEU A 47 -7.17 0.64 10.51
CA LEU A 47 -7.98 1.56 11.31
C LEU A 47 -9.44 1.09 11.47
N VAL A 48 -9.92 0.14 10.66
CA VAL A 48 -11.24 -0.49 10.85
C VAL A 48 -11.37 -1.19 12.20
N LEU A 49 -10.26 -1.48 12.88
CA LEU A 49 -10.26 -1.96 14.26
C LEU A 49 -10.92 -0.97 15.23
N SER A 50 -11.00 0.32 14.88
CA SER A 50 -11.75 1.30 15.67
C SER A 50 -13.25 1.01 15.75
N GLY A 51 -13.79 0.16 14.85
CA GLY A 51 -15.15 -0.36 14.94
C GLY A 51 -15.47 -1.07 16.25
N GLN A 52 -14.45 -1.63 16.93
CA GLN A 52 -14.59 -2.31 18.23
C GLN A 52 -14.67 -1.33 19.41
N LEU A 53 -14.44 -0.06 19.18
CA LEU A 53 -14.52 0.99 20.20
C LEU A 53 -15.97 1.47 20.38
N SER A 54 -16.23 2.20 21.48
CA SER A 54 -17.52 2.87 21.63
C SER A 54 -17.80 3.85 20.48
N ALA A 55 -19.08 4.14 20.20
CA ALA A 55 -19.46 5.08 19.15
C ALA A 55 -18.82 6.47 19.35
N GLU A 56 -18.66 6.90 20.59
CA GLU A 56 -18.00 8.16 20.94
C GLU A 56 -16.49 8.12 20.56
N GLN A 57 -15.78 7.05 20.93
CA GLN A 57 -14.36 6.92 20.65
C GLN A 57 -14.06 6.78 19.15
N ARG A 58 -14.82 5.95 18.42
CA ARG A 58 -14.61 5.77 16.97
C ARG A 58 -15.00 7.00 16.15
N GLY A 59 -15.93 7.82 16.67
CA GLY A 59 -16.34 9.09 16.07
C GLY A 59 -15.40 10.28 16.35
N ASP A 60 -14.35 10.09 17.14
CA ASP A 60 -13.33 11.11 17.41
C ASP A 60 -11.98 10.71 16.81
N LEU A 61 -11.35 11.61 16.05
CA LEU A 61 -10.09 11.36 15.34
C LEU A 61 -8.95 10.89 16.26
N LYS A 62 -8.80 11.52 17.43
CA LYS A 62 -7.71 11.23 18.35
C LYS A 62 -8.03 10.06 19.26
N ALA A 63 -9.26 9.98 19.76
CA ALA A 63 -9.70 8.87 20.59
C ALA A 63 -9.65 7.53 19.84
N SER A 64 -9.96 7.53 18.54
CA SER A 64 -9.90 6.32 17.71
C SER A 64 -8.49 5.75 17.62
N ILE A 65 -7.47 6.58 17.34
CA ILE A 65 -6.08 6.10 17.27
C ILE A 65 -5.49 5.70 18.63
N VAL A 66 -5.92 6.34 19.71
CA VAL A 66 -5.56 5.91 21.08
C VAL A 66 -6.18 4.57 21.39
N GLY A 67 -7.48 4.42 21.11
CA GLY A 67 -8.27 3.25 21.45
C GLY A 67 -7.82 1.97 20.75
N ILE A 68 -7.31 2.06 19.51
CA ILE A 68 -6.85 0.85 18.78
C ILE A 68 -5.48 0.36 19.22
N GLN A 69 -4.69 1.10 20.01
CA GLN A 69 -3.32 0.68 20.34
C GLN A 69 -3.24 -0.71 20.99
N PRO A 70 -4.14 -1.11 21.91
CA PRO A 70 -4.13 -2.47 22.48
C PRO A 70 -4.40 -3.58 21.44
N LEU A 71 -5.02 -3.25 20.31
CA LEU A 71 -5.38 -4.20 19.25
C LEU A 71 -4.25 -4.43 18.23
N ILE A 72 -3.19 -3.62 18.25
CA ILE A 72 -2.11 -3.68 17.24
C ILE A 72 -1.33 -5.00 17.33
N GLU A 73 -0.92 -5.42 18.52
CA GLU A 73 -0.17 -6.68 18.65
C GLU A 73 -1.01 -7.92 18.31
N PRO A 74 -2.28 -8.07 18.75
CA PRO A 74 -3.18 -9.10 18.25
C PRO A 74 -3.35 -9.07 16.72
N TRP A 75 -3.52 -7.88 16.12
CA TRP A 75 -3.64 -7.71 14.68
C TRP A 75 -2.39 -8.16 13.92
N LYS A 76 -1.20 -7.79 14.39
CA LYS A 76 0.07 -8.24 13.82
C LYS A 76 0.22 -9.77 13.90
N ALA A 77 -0.14 -10.35 15.04
CA ALA A 77 -0.09 -11.81 15.23
C ALA A 77 -1.04 -12.53 14.26
N LEU A 78 -2.25 -12.01 14.04
CA LEU A 78 -3.18 -12.51 13.03
C LEU A 78 -2.55 -12.45 11.63
N CYS A 79 -2.07 -11.28 11.19
CA CYS A 79 -1.47 -11.09 9.87
C CYS A 79 -0.26 -12.02 9.64
N GLU A 80 0.61 -12.15 10.65
CA GLU A 80 1.75 -13.08 10.61
C GLU A 80 1.29 -14.54 10.48
N SER A 81 0.26 -14.94 11.22
CA SER A 81 -0.29 -16.29 11.16
C SER A 81 -0.87 -16.61 9.79
N LEU A 82 -1.60 -15.66 9.15
CA LEU A 82 -2.16 -15.80 7.81
C LEU A 82 -1.05 -15.92 6.76
N ALA A 83 -0.03 -15.07 6.82
CA ALA A 83 1.12 -15.12 5.92
C ALA A 83 1.87 -16.46 5.99
N ARG A 84 2.11 -16.96 7.22
CA ARG A 84 2.76 -18.26 7.46
C ARG A 84 1.89 -19.44 6.98
N ARG A 85 0.59 -19.43 7.33
CA ARG A 85 -0.37 -20.50 7.02
C ARG A 85 -0.46 -20.76 5.52
N TRP A 86 -0.48 -19.71 4.72
CA TRP A 86 -0.64 -19.81 3.26
C TRP A 86 0.67 -19.67 2.47
N GLY A 87 1.79 -19.45 3.15
CA GLY A 87 3.08 -19.30 2.47
C GLY A 87 3.16 -18.09 1.55
N ILE A 88 2.48 -16.99 1.90
CA ILE A 88 2.36 -15.78 1.10
C ILE A 88 3.11 -14.59 1.72
N TYR A 89 3.31 -13.56 0.91
CA TYR A 89 3.66 -12.23 1.38
C TYR A 89 2.37 -11.42 1.58
N LEU A 90 2.21 -10.82 2.74
CA LEU A 90 1.04 -10.03 3.11
C LEU A 90 1.48 -8.64 3.57
N GLN A 91 1.03 -7.62 2.86
CA GLN A 91 1.04 -6.23 3.30
C GLN A 91 -0.42 -5.88 3.67
N PRO A 92 -0.81 -5.93 4.96
CA PRO A 92 -2.22 -5.84 5.38
C PRO A 92 -2.73 -4.40 5.50
N GLY A 93 -2.15 -3.49 4.72
CA GLY A 93 -2.42 -2.07 4.82
C GLY A 93 -1.57 -1.38 5.90
N SER A 94 -1.98 -0.18 6.26
CA SER A 94 -1.33 0.58 7.32
C SER A 94 -2.27 0.90 8.47
N ILE A 95 -1.69 1.31 9.60
CA ILE A 95 -2.41 1.62 10.83
C ILE A 95 -1.62 2.66 11.65
N PRO A 96 -2.29 3.60 12.35
CA PRO A 96 -1.64 4.50 13.29
C PRO A 96 -1.06 3.75 14.50
N VAL A 97 0.24 3.92 14.75
CA VAL A 97 0.98 3.28 15.85
C VAL A 97 1.64 4.33 16.72
N LEU A 98 1.47 4.23 18.03
CA LEU A 98 2.22 5.02 19.00
C LEU A 98 3.67 4.54 19.03
N ASP A 99 4.61 5.39 18.62
CA ASP A 99 6.04 5.07 18.63
C ASP A 99 6.70 5.45 19.97
N ARG A 100 7.94 5.04 20.17
CA ARG A 100 8.71 5.23 21.41
C ARG A 100 8.93 6.70 21.81
N ASP A 101 8.87 7.60 20.83
CA ASP A 101 8.97 9.05 21.06
C ASP A 101 7.63 9.71 21.48
N GLY A 102 6.57 8.90 21.68
CA GLY A 102 5.25 9.36 22.06
C GLY A 102 4.42 9.93 20.91
N ARG A 103 4.85 9.79 19.65
CA ARG A 103 4.14 10.27 18.47
C ARG A 103 3.52 9.13 17.68
N TYR A 104 2.36 9.38 17.08
CA TYR A 104 1.72 8.41 16.20
C TYR A 104 2.34 8.46 14.80
N ARG A 105 2.54 7.27 14.20
CA ARG A 105 2.99 7.12 12.81
C ARG A 105 2.04 6.22 12.05
N ASN A 106 1.79 6.55 10.80
CA ASN A 106 1.08 5.68 9.87
C ASN A 106 2.04 4.59 9.39
N ARG A 107 1.88 3.37 9.93
CA ARG A 107 2.83 2.26 9.78
C ARG A 107 2.27 1.11 8.96
N ALA A 108 3.01 0.69 7.94
CA ALA A 108 2.73 -0.45 7.09
C ALA A 108 3.75 -1.57 7.34
N TRP A 109 3.30 -2.72 7.89
CA TRP A 109 4.14 -3.90 8.02
C TRP A 109 4.13 -4.74 6.77
N LEU A 110 5.21 -5.50 6.56
CA LEU A 110 5.29 -6.57 5.58
C LEU A 110 5.54 -7.89 6.29
N PHE A 111 4.65 -8.86 6.06
CA PHE A 111 4.75 -10.22 6.55
C PHE A 111 5.08 -11.16 5.41
N GLY A 112 5.78 -12.25 5.69
CA GLY A 112 6.10 -13.28 4.73
C GLY A 112 5.94 -14.68 5.31
N PRO A 113 6.21 -15.72 4.51
CA PRO A 113 6.06 -17.12 4.92
C PRO A 113 6.84 -17.49 6.19
N LYS A 114 7.90 -16.75 6.50
CA LYS A 114 8.78 -17.00 7.67
C LYS A 114 8.51 -16.06 8.85
N GLY A 115 7.59 -15.09 8.70
CA GLY A 115 7.21 -14.12 9.74
C GLY A 115 7.31 -12.67 9.28
N VAL A 116 7.44 -11.75 10.22
CA VAL A 116 7.58 -10.31 9.96
C VAL A 116 8.90 -10.03 9.25
N LEU A 117 8.85 -9.32 8.10
CA LEU A 117 10.04 -8.83 7.42
C LEU A 117 10.48 -7.45 7.94
N GLY A 118 9.51 -6.62 8.32
CA GLY A 118 9.74 -5.27 8.80
C GLY A 118 8.54 -4.36 8.58
N TYR A 119 8.78 -3.05 8.60
CA TYR A 119 7.74 -2.05 8.37
C TYR A 119 8.30 -0.81 7.66
N GLN A 120 7.39 -0.03 7.06
CA GLN A 120 7.63 1.31 6.56
C GLN A 120 6.65 2.28 7.21
N ASP A 121 7.15 3.35 7.77
CA ASP A 121 6.33 4.48 8.20
C ASP A 121 6.15 5.46 7.04
N LYS A 122 4.96 6.03 6.90
CA LYS A 122 4.69 7.09 5.94
C LYS A 122 5.61 8.28 6.17
N LEU A 123 6.19 8.80 5.09
CA LEU A 123 7.20 9.87 5.17
C LEU A 123 6.60 11.26 4.94
N MET A 124 5.62 11.36 4.05
CA MET A 124 5.01 12.62 3.66
C MET A 124 3.56 12.68 4.13
N MET A 125 3.29 13.55 5.10
CA MET A 125 1.96 13.72 5.67
C MET A 125 1.11 14.66 4.83
N THR A 126 -0.13 14.25 4.55
CA THR A 126 -1.16 15.14 4.00
C THR A 126 -1.46 16.28 4.98
N ARG A 127 -2.19 17.31 4.51
CA ARG A 127 -2.66 18.38 5.40
C ARG A 127 -3.52 17.84 6.54
N PHE A 128 -4.45 16.91 6.22
CA PHE A 128 -5.32 16.28 7.20
C PHE A 128 -4.52 15.58 8.31
N GLU A 129 -3.57 14.72 7.94
CA GLU A 129 -2.74 13.99 8.89
C GLU A 129 -1.90 14.94 9.77
N ARG A 130 -1.38 16.01 9.18
CA ARG A 130 -0.50 16.97 9.87
C ARG A 130 -1.27 17.95 10.74
N GLU A 131 -2.38 18.53 10.23
CA GLU A 131 -3.07 19.67 10.84
C GLU A 131 -4.19 19.25 11.79
N GLN A 132 -4.84 18.08 11.54
CA GLN A 132 -6.01 17.64 12.28
C GLN A 132 -5.75 16.40 13.13
N TRP A 133 -4.98 15.47 12.59
CA TRP A 133 -4.79 14.15 13.20
C TRP A 133 -3.49 14.01 14.00
N ASP A 134 -2.51 14.88 13.75
CA ASP A 134 -1.20 14.91 14.41
C ASP A 134 -0.38 13.62 14.19
N ILE A 135 -0.49 13.05 12.99
CA ILE A 135 0.35 11.93 12.58
C ILE A 135 1.74 12.44 12.21
N ALA A 136 2.77 11.84 12.80
CA ALA A 136 4.14 12.21 12.59
C ALA A 136 4.75 11.51 11.36
N ALA A 137 5.65 12.22 10.67
CA ALA A 137 6.46 11.64 9.61
C ALA A 137 7.39 10.54 10.15
N GLY A 138 7.52 9.47 9.39
CA GLY A 138 8.54 8.44 9.57
C GLY A 138 9.93 8.91 9.20
N GLN A 139 10.91 8.01 9.33
CA GLN A 139 12.29 8.24 8.94
C GLN A 139 12.84 7.07 8.15
N GLY A 140 13.53 7.38 7.04
CA GLY A 140 14.17 6.37 6.20
C GLY A 140 13.21 5.54 5.35
N LEU A 141 13.77 4.90 4.37
CA LEU A 141 13.09 3.98 3.46
C LEU A 141 13.64 2.58 3.64
N GLN A 142 12.77 1.58 3.58
CA GLN A 142 13.13 0.18 3.70
C GLN A 142 12.98 -0.53 2.35
N VAL A 143 13.94 -1.36 2.00
CA VAL A 143 13.82 -2.34 0.91
C VAL A 143 13.83 -3.73 1.54
N PHE A 144 12.81 -4.51 1.23
CA PHE A 144 12.59 -5.83 1.80
C PHE A 144 13.01 -6.91 0.80
N ASP A 145 13.99 -7.74 1.18
CA ASP A 145 14.39 -8.90 0.37
C ASP A 145 13.36 -10.02 0.52
N THR A 146 12.82 -10.48 -0.61
CA THR A 146 11.83 -11.56 -0.66
C THR A 146 12.18 -12.56 -1.77
N GLU A 147 11.58 -13.75 -1.74
CA GLU A 147 11.69 -14.72 -2.83
C GLU A 147 11.03 -14.25 -4.13
N LEU A 148 10.14 -13.25 -4.06
CA LEU A 148 9.46 -12.66 -5.23
C LEU A 148 10.31 -11.57 -5.90
N GLY A 149 11.34 -11.05 -5.21
CA GLY A 149 12.13 -9.90 -5.58
C GLY A 149 12.25 -8.91 -4.43
N ARG A 150 12.84 -7.76 -4.68
CA ARG A 150 13.02 -6.70 -3.69
C ARG A 150 11.84 -5.75 -3.69
N LEU A 151 11.19 -5.59 -2.54
CA LEU A 151 9.98 -4.80 -2.38
C LEU A 151 10.27 -3.50 -1.64
N GLY A 152 9.63 -2.39 -2.07
CA GLY A 152 9.53 -1.14 -1.31
C GLY A 152 8.08 -0.81 -0.99
N ILE A 153 7.83 0.05 -0.01
CA ILE A 153 6.48 0.54 0.31
C ILE A 153 6.50 2.07 0.26
N LEU A 154 5.56 2.65 -0.49
CA LEU A 154 5.26 4.08 -0.50
C LEU A 154 3.78 4.27 -0.18
N ILE A 155 3.48 4.88 0.96
CA ILE A 155 2.11 4.98 1.46
C ILE A 155 1.44 6.21 0.85
N CYS A 156 0.45 6.01 -0.04
CA CYS A 156 -0.44 7.02 -0.58
C CYS A 156 0.31 8.28 -1.09
N TYR A 157 0.27 9.37 -0.34
CA TYR A 157 0.90 10.65 -0.67
C TYR A 157 2.41 10.55 -0.91
N ASP A 158 3.11 9.56 -0.33
CA ASP A 158 4.53 9.30 -0.63
C ASP A 158 4.79 9.09 -2.13
N ASN A 159 3.81 8.52 -2.87
CA ASN A 159 3.91 8.30 -4.31
C ASN A 159 3.95 9.60 -5.14
N GLU A 160 3.51 10.72 -4.58
CA GLU A 160 3.56 12.02 -5.26
C GLU A 160 4.98 12.65 -5.22
N PHE A 161 5.93 12.04 -4.48
CA PHE A 161 7.31 12.53 -4.29
C PHE A 161 8.33 11.67 -5.04
N PRO A 162 8.87 12.15 -6.18
CA PRO A 162 9.76 11.35 -7.05
C PRO A 162 10.99 10.78 -6.34
N MET A 163 11.59 11.55 -5.43
CA MET A 163 12.83 11.16 -4.77
C MET A 163 12.66 9.96 -3.84
N LEU A 164 11.47 9.73 -3.28
CA LEU A 164 11.23 8.57 -2.42
C LEU A 164 11.30 7.27 -3.24
N ALA A 165 10.58 7.20 -4.35
CA ALA A 165 10.65 6.06 -5.26
C ALA A 165 12.06 5.90 -5.86
N ARG A 166 12.72 7.01 -6.18
CA ARG A 166 14.10 6.99 -6.66
C ARG A 166 15.04 6.32 -5.67
N ARG A 167 14.96 6.64 -4.38
CA ARG A 167 15.76 6.03 -3.34
C ARG A 167 15.49 4.55 -3.16
N LEU A 168 14.22 4.12 -3.24
CA LEU A 168 13.87 2.69 -3.24
C LEU A 168 14.49 1.97 -4.44
N ALA A 169 14.39 2.55 -5.63
CA ALA A 169 14.98 2.00 -6.84
C ALA A 169 16.50 1.91 -6.75
N GLU A 170 17.19 2.92 -6.24
CA GLU A 170 18.64 2.90 -5.97
C GLU A 170 19.01 1.84 -4.94
N GLY A 171 18.17 1.62 -3.92
CA GLY A 171 18.27 0.53 -2.96
C GLY A 171 18.01 -0.86 -3.57
N GLY A 172 17.66 -0.92 -4.86
CA GLY A 172 17.48 -2.17 -5.62
C GLY A 172 16.04 -2.71 -5.61
N ALA A 173 15.04 -1.94 -5.21
CA ALA A 173 13.65 -2.37 -5.29
C ALA A 173 13.25 -2.72 -6.73
N ASP A 174 12.47 -3.78 -6.89
CA ASP A 174 11.90 -4.25 -8.15
C ASP A 174 10.42 -3.92 -8.28
N LEU A 175 9.72 -3.88 -7.14
CA LEU A 175 8.31 -3.60 -7.02
C LEU A 175 8.06 -2.65 -5.84
N ILE A 176 7.28 -1.61 -6.06
CA ILE A 176 6.76 -0.72 -5.01
C ILE A 176 5.32 -1.13 -4.71
N LEU A 177 5.00 -1.29 -3.44
CA LEU A 177 3.65 -1.44 -2.92
C LEU A 177 3.14 -0.06 -2.52
N ALA A 178 1.99 0.34 -3.07
CA ALA A 178 1.39 1.66 -2.89
C ALA A 178 0.01 1.55 -2.23
N PRO A 179 -0.06 1.22 -0.91
CA PRO A 179 -1.32 1.28 -0.18
C PRO A 179 -1.81 2.73 -0.11
N SER A 180 -3.08 2.99 -0.44
CA SER A 180 -3.61 4.35 -0.50
C SER A 180 -5.02 4.48 0.09
N CYS A 181 -5.31 5.68 0.60
CA CYS A 181 -6.63 6.08 1.11
C CYS A 181 -6.91 7.49 0.59
N THR A 182 -7.91 7.62 -0.27
CA THR A 182 -8.28 8.88 -0.91
C THR A 182 -9.79 9.08 -0.89
N ASP A 183 -10.22 10.30 -0.58
CA ASP A 183 -11.61 10.73 -0.38
C ASP A 183 -12.26 11.30 -1.64
N THR A 184 -11.46 11.60 -2.67
CA THR A 184 -11.92 12.25 -3.90
C THR A 184 -11.30 11.63 -5.15
N GLU A 185 -12.00 11.74 -6.28
CA GLU A 185 -11.44 11.39 -7.61
C GLU A 185 -10.10 12.07 -7.85
N ALA A 186 -9.97 13.35 -7.49
CA ALA A 186 -8.72 14.09 -7.66
C ALA A 186 -7.60 13.49 -6.79
N GLY A 187 -7.89 13.07 -5.56
CA GLY A 187 -6.97 12.37 -4.67
C GLY A 187 -6.50 11.06 -5.27
N TYR A 188 -7.43 10.24 -5.70
CA TYR A 188 -7.14 8.98 -6.39
C TYR A 188 -6.26 9.18 -7.63
N HIS A 189 -6.62 10.15 -8.50
CA HIS A 189 -5.85 10.40 -9.71
C HIS A 189 -4.43 10.89 -9.41
N ARG A 190 -4.21 11.72 -8.38
CA ARG A 190 -2.84 12.12 -7.99
C ARG A 190 -1.99 10.90 -7.62
N VAL A 191 -2.51 10.01 -6.76
CA VAL A 191 -1.77 8.80 -6.35
C VAL A 191 -1.54 7.88 -7.55
N ARG A 192 -2.54 7.65 -8.41
CA ARG A 192 -2.42 6.84 -9.61
C ARG A 192 -1.38 7.40 -10.60
N ILE A 193 -1.46 8.69 -10.91
CA ILE A 193 -0.50 9.36 -11.81
C ILE A 193 0.90 9.28 -11.19
N GLY A 194 1.01 9.50 -9.89
CA GLY A 194 2.25 9.30 -9.16
C GLY A 194 2.79 7.89 -9.33
N ALA A 195 1.99 6.86 -9.09
CA ALA A 195 2.38 5.46 -9.23
C ALA A 195 2.88 5.12 -10.64
N GLN A 196 2.16 5.57 -11.70
CA GLN A 196 2.59 5.40 -13.09
C GLN A 196 3.89 6.15 -13.40
N ALA A 197 4.04 7.38 -12.90
CA ALA A 197 5.26 8.16 -13.06
C ALA A 197 6.45 7.46 -12.36
N ARG A 198 6.26 6.91 -11.16
CA ARG A 198 7.32 6.16 -10.44
C ARG A 198 7.74 4.92 -11.22
N ALA A 199 6.78 4.20 -11.84
CA ALA A 199 7.08 3.05 -12.68
C ALA A 199 7.93 3.45 -13.89
N LEU A 200 7.56 4.52 -14.59
CA LEU A 200 8.26 5.04 -15.75
C LEU A 200 9.67 5.55 -15.40
N GLU A 201 9.77 6.46 -14.43
CA GLU A 201 11.02 7.16 -14.11
C GLU A 201 12.12 6.23 -13.58
N ASN A 202 11.71 5.19 -12.85
CA ASN A 202 12.64 4.29 -12.18
C ASN A 202 12.73 2.92 -12.85
N GLN A 203 11.98 2.68 -13.92
CA GLN A 203 11.88 1.38 -14.60
C GLN A 203 11.63 0.25 -13.60
N ILE A 204 10.55 0.36 -12.83
CA ILE A 204 10.17 -0.50 -11.71
C ILE A 204 8.67 -0.79 -11.81
N ALA A 205 8.20 -1.91 -11.22
CA ALA A 205 6.76 -2.15 -11.10
C ALA A 205 6.19 -1.41 -9.88
N VAL A 206 4.91 -0.98 -9.97
CA VAL A 206 4.16 -0.39 -8.85
C VAL A 206 2.79 -1.03 -8.75
N LEU A 207 2.45 -1.60 -7.59
CA LEU A 207 1.15 -2.17 -7.28
C LEU A 207 0.41 -1.23 -6.32
N GLN A 208 -0.77 -0.75 -6.71
CA GLN A 208 -1.60 0.18 -5.94
C GLN A 208 -2.86 -0.51 -5.41
N SER A 209 -3.18 -0.27 -4.13
CA SER A 209 -4.39 -0.76 -3.46
C SER A 209 -5.08 0.40 -2.73
N PRO A 210 -6.34 0.72 -3.04
CA PRO A 210 -7.10 1.80 -2.41
C PRO A 210 -8.13 1.32 -1.41
N THR A 211 -8.49 2.18 -0.45
CA THR A 211 -9.78 2.12 0.25
C THR A 211 -10.92 2.54 -0.69
N VAL A 212 -12.13 2.00 -0.46
CA VAL A 212 -13.34 2.35 -1.21
C VAL A 212 -14.57 2.37 -0.30
N GLY A 213 -15.66 2.99 -0.76
CA GLY A 213 -16.95 3.01 -0.08
C GLY A 213 -17.08 4.11 0.97
N LEU A 214 -18.15 4.02 1.76
CA LEU A 214 -18.53 5.00 2.77
C LEU A 214 -18.45 4.40 4.18
N ALA A 215 -17.85 5.11 5.10
CA ALA A 215 -17.74 4.73 6.51
C ALA A 215 -18.11 5.89 7.45
N PRO A 216 -19.38 6.32 7.49
CA PRO A 216 -19.82 7.51 8.23
C PRO A 216 -19.60 7.41 9.75
N TRP A 217 -19.20 6.25 10.22
CA TRP A 217 -18.87 5.98 11.62
C TRP A 217 -17.41 6.35 11.97
N SER A 218 -16.56 6.65 10.98
CA SER A 218 -15.15 6.98 11.17
C SER A 218 -14.82 8.30 10.46
N PRO A 219 -14.55 9.39 11.17
CA PRO A 219 -14.26 10.70 10.54
C PRO A 219 -12.94 10.73 9.77
N ALA A 220 -12.10 9.68 9.91
CA ALA A 220 -10.87 9.55 9.16
C ALA A 220 -11.02 8.75 7.85
N LEU A 221 -12.11 8.00 7.71
CA LEU A 221 -12.37 7.07 6.61
C LEU A 221 -13.79 7.23 6.04
N ASP A 222 -14.44 8.37 6.28
CA ASP A 222 -15.85 8.60 5.97
C ASP A 222 -16.20 8.40 4.50
N GLU A 223 -15.36 8.87 3.59
CA GLU A 223 -15.51 8.70 2.15
C GLU A 223 -14.23 8.10 1.55
N ASN A 224 -14.38 7.14 0.63
CA ASN A 224 -13.24 6.45 0.02
C ASN A 224 -13.52 6.14 -1.45
N ILE A 225 -12.56 6.48 -2.31
CA ILE A 225 -12.65 6.25 -3.74
C ILE A 225 -11.26 5.89 -4.31
N GLY A 226 -11.22 4.89 -5.20
CA GLY A 226 -9.99 4.53 -5.87
C GLY A 226 -10.09 3.24 -6.65
N ARG A 227 -9.13 3.01 -7.52
CA ARG A 227 -8.97 1.76 -8.29
C ARG A 227 -7.67 1.09 -7.92
N ALA A 228 -7.70 -0.21 -7.74
CA ALA A 228 -6.49 -1.02 -7.67
C ALA A 228 -5.83 -1.08 -9.05
N GLY A 229 -4.50 -1.07 -9.08
CA GLY A 229 -3.77 -1.07 -10.34
C GLY A 229 -2.36 -1.62 -10.23
N LEU A 230 -1.87 -2.19 -11.34
CA LEU A 230 -0.49 -2.60 -11.53
C LEU A 230 0.11 -1.84 -12.70
N PHE A 231 1.20 -1.13 -12.42
CA PHE A 231 1.90 -0.27 -13.37
C PHE A 231 3.33 -0.73 -13.58
N VAL A 232 3.80 -0.63 -14.82
CA VAL A 232 5.17 -0.97 -15.25
C VAL A 232 5.70 0.14 -16.15
N PRO A 233 7.02 0.21 -16.42
CA PRO A 233 7.53 1.18 -17.38
C PRO A 233 6.96 0.89 -18.78
N PRO A 234 6.40 1.89 -19.49
CA PRO A 234 6.04 1.73 -20.90
C PRO A 234 7.30 1.61 -21.75
N ASP A 235 7.53 0.43 -22.33
CA ASP A 235 8.72 0.12 -23.15
C ASP A 235 8.46 -1.13 -24.01
N HIS A 236 9.43 -1.55 -24.82
CA HIS A 236 9.35 -2.77 -25.63
C HIS A 236 9.02 -4.02 -24.79
N GLY A 237 7.95 -4.68 -25.17
CA GLY A 237 7.46 -5.88 -24.48
C GLY A 237 6.59 -5.59 -23.25
N MET A 238 6.37 -4.31 -22.93
CA MET A 238 5.46 -3.85 -21.87
C MET A 238 4.19 -3.20 -22.48
N PRO A 239 3.10 -3.04 -21.70
CA PRO A 239 1.96 -2.24 -22.14
C PRO A 239 2.38 -0.83 -22.55
N GLY A 240 1.87 -0.34 -23.68
CA GLY A 240 2.27 0.95 -24.25
C GLY A 240 1.92 2.16 -23.38
N ASP A 241 0.93 2.03 -22.51
CA ASP A 241 0.53 3.03 -21.52
C ASP A 241 1.10 2.74 -20.09
N GLY A 242 1.85 1.64 -19.96
CA GLY A 242 2.40 1.19 -18.67
C GLY A 242 1.37 0.58 -17.71
N VAL A 243 0.12 0.33 -18.15
CA VAL A 243 -0.93 -0.25 -17.30
C VAL A 243 -1.07 -1.74 -17.59
N VAL A 244 -0.65 -2.57 -16.66
CA VAL A 244 -0.82 -4.04 -16.78
C VAL A 244 -2.23 -4.45 -16.41
N ALA A 245 -2.76 -3.88 -15.34
CA ALA A 245 -4.11 -4.12 -14.86
C ALA A 245 -4.65 -2.90 -14.10
N LEU A 246 -5.95 -2.70 -14.18
CA LEU A 246 -6.68 -1.65 -13.46
C LEU A 246 -8.09 -2.18 -13.18
N SER A 247 -8.57 -2.04 -11.94
CA SER A 247 -9.95 -2.43 -11.61
C SER A 247 -10.97 -1.53 -12.33
N GLU A 248 -12.15 -2.07 -12.63
CA GLU A 248 -13.15 -1.40 -13.48
C GLU A 248 -13.85 -0.25 -12.73
N GLU A 249 -14.29 -0.49 -11.50
CA GLU A 249 -15.03 0.48 -10.70
C GLU A 249 -14.10 1.24 -9.74
N SER A 250 -14.40 2.50 -9.47
CA SER A 250 -13.64 3.34 -8.54
C SER A 250 -14.17 3.31 -7.10
N SER A 251 -15.37 2.80 -6.88
CA SER A 251 -15.98 2.71 -5.53
C SER A 251 -16.97 1.54 -5.46
N PRO A 252 -16.50 0.27 -5.51
CA PRO A 252 -17.37 -0.87 -5.32
C PRO A 252 -17.97 -0.88 -3.91
N ALA A 253 -19.17 -1.45 -3.78
CA ALA A 253 -19.88 -1.53 -2.50
C ALA A 253 -19.27 -2.55 -1.52
N THR A 254 -18.49 -3.49 -2.04
CA THR A 254 -17.81 -4.55 -1.27
C THR A 254 -16.34 -4.64 -1.67
N SER A 255 -15.53 -5.19 -0.79
CA SER A 255 -14.12 -5.44 -1.09
C SER A 255 -13.95 -6.33 -2.31
N GLN A 256 -13.02 -5.98 -3.19
CA GLN A 256 -12.72 -6.72 -4.41
C GLN A 256 -11.21 -6.85 -4.62
N TRP A 257 -10.77 -7.98 -5.14
CA TRP A 257 -9.38 -8.20 -5.51
C TRP A 257 -9.13 -7.94 -6.99
N LEU A 258 -8.18 -7.07 -7.29
CA LEU A 258 -7.51 -7.06 -8.58
C LEU A 258 -6.40 -8.11 -8.54
N VAL A 259 -6.65 -9.29 -9.12
CA VAL A 259 -5.63 -10.32 -9.28
C VAL A 259 -4.94 -10.12 -10.62
N CYS A 260 -3.63 -9.96 -10.61
CA CYS A 260 -2.83 -9.66 -11.79
C CYS A 260 -1.48 -10.35 -11.75
N GLU A 261 -0.75 -10.35 -12.86
CA GLU A 261 0.56 -11.00 -12.98
C GLU A 261 1.61 -10.00 -13.44
N VAL A 262 2.82 -10.13 -12.91
CA VAL A 262 3.99 -9.38 -13.37
C VAL A 262 5.18 -10.30 -13.56
N ASP A 263 5.96 -10.04 -14.58
CA ASP A 263 7.29 -10.60 -14.74
C ASP A 263 8.34 -9.55 -14.36
N LEU A 264 8.87 -9.66 -13.15
CA LEU A 264 9.90 -8.73 -12.68
C LEU A 264 11.21 -8.88 -13.45
N GLU A 265 11.47 -10.04 -14.08
CA GLU A 265 12.65 -10.18 -14.93
C GLU A 265 12.50 -9.40 -16.23
N GLU A 266 11.30 -9.34 -16.80
CA GLU A 266 11.02 -8.47 -17.94
C GLU A 266 11.16 -6.98 -17.57
N VAL A 267 10.71 -6.57 -16.37
CA VAL A 267 10.97 -5.20 -15.87
C VAL A 267 12.48 -4.94 -15.75
N ARG A 268 13.26 -5.91 -15.24
CA ARG A 268 14.74 -5.81 -15.18
C ARG A 268 15.37 -5.79 -16.57
N ARG A 269 14.82 -6.53 -17.54
CA ARG A 269 15.25 -6.50 -18.93
C ARG A 269 15.10 -5.10 -19.51
N VAL A 270 13.96 -4.45 -19.32
CA VAL A 270 13.74 -3.05 -19.76
C VAL A 270 14.80 -2.10 -19.18
N ARG A 271 15.23 -2.29 -17.93
CA ARG A 271 16.33 -1.49 -17.33
C ARG A 271 17.67 -1.66 -18.06
N ARG A 272 17.92 -2.84 -18.64
CA ARG A 272 19.20 -3.17 -19.33
C ARG A 272 19.15 -2.92 -20.82
N GLU A 273 18.01 -3.14 -21.45
CA GLU A 273 17.87 -3.31 -22.92
C GLU A 273 16.68 -2.53 -23.49
N GLY A 274 16.00 -1.66 -22.72
CA GLY A 274 14.85 -0.89 -23.15
C GLY A 274 15.20 0.17 -24.19
N GLN A 275 14.16 0.82 -24.74
CA GLN A 275 14.32 1.93 -25.70
C GLN A 275 14.96 3.16 -25.06
N VAL A 276 14.73 3.36 -23.75
CA VAL A 276 15.25 4.47 -22.95
C VAL A 276 15.76 3.95 -21.62
N PHE A 277 16.59 4.73 -20.95
CA PHE A 277 17.22 4.32 -19.69
C PHE A 277 17.02 5.39 -18.61
N THR A 278 15.79 5.76 -18.36
CA THR A 278 15.42 6.81 -17.39
C THR A 278 16.04 6.60 -16.01
N ARG A 279 16.12 5.33 -15.57
CA ARG A 279 16.79 4.98 -14.31
C ARG A 279 18.30 5.20 -14.35
N ARG A 280 18.97 4.78 -15.43
CA ARG A 280 20.43 4.88 -15.60
C ARG A 280 20.85 6.34 -15.78
N ASP A 281 20.14 7.04 -16.66
CA ASP A 281 20.49 8.38 -17.11
C ASP A 281 20.03 9.47 -16.12
N TRP A 282 19.29 9.10 -15.07
CA TRP A 282 18.78 10.00 -14.04
C TRP A 282 19.83 10.99 -13.48
N PRO A 283 21.06 10.58 -13.14
CA PRO A 283 22.05 11.51 -12.59
C PRO A 283 22.49 12.59 -13.54
N GLU A 284 22.48 12.35 -14.86
CA GLU A 284 22.95 13.30 -15.87
C GLU A 284 22.12 14.60 -15.89
N GLN A 285 20.85 14.56 -15.50
CA GLN A 285 20.01 15.75 -15.46
C GLN A 285 20.58 16.81 -14.51
N PHE A 286 21.22 16.42 -13.39
CA PHE A 286 21.79 17.37 -12.42
C PHE A 286 22.96 18.15 -12.97
N GLU A 287 23.66 17.62 -13.97
CA GLU A 287 24.76 18.30 -14.65
C GLU A 287 24.24 19.32 -15.70
N ARG A 288 22.97 19.21 -16.09
CA ARG A 288 22.35 19.99 -17.17
C ARG A 288 21.44 21.11 -16.69
N ILE A 289 21.09 21.18 -15.41
CA ILE A 289 20.19 22.18 -14.83
C ILE A 289 20.94 23.25 -14.01
N VAL A 290 22.21 23.45 -14.30
CA VAL A 290 23.08 24.47 -13.64
C VAL A 290 22.83 25.84 -14.25
#